data_b8ac6f93689d605c59ceac340665b8de
#
_entry.id   b8ac6f93689d605c59ceac340665b8de
#
_cell.length_a   1.000
_cell.length_b   1.000
_cell.length_c   1.000
_cell.angle_alpha   90.00
_cell.angle_beta   90.00
_cell.angle_gamma   90.00
#
_symmetry.space_group_name_H-M   'P 1'
#
loop_
_entity.id
_entity.type
_entity.pdbx_description
1 polymer ?
#
loop_
_entity_poly.entity_id
_entity_poly.type
_entity_poly.pdbx_seq_one_letter_code
_entity_poly.pdbx_strand_id
1 'polypeptide(L)'
;ILTSMIVAYILLGLFSTNMTVVLIALVLFYIPGTLIQMTAILSLTDSIEYGQLKNGKRNEAVTLSVRPMLDKIGGALSNGITGFIAVAAGMTGNATAADMTPSNIHTFEICAFYVPLILIVLSLLVFMFKVKIDEKMHAKIVKELEAKLASGEIVDDEAQTAETVEAIDEEAKTLTE
;
A
#
# COMPACT_ATOMS: atom_id res chain seq x y z
N ILE A 1 10.72 1.35 -8.65
CA ILE A 1 10.37 1.68 -7.26
C ILE A 1 10.72 0.50 -6.32
N LEU A 2 10.10 -0.68 -6.44
CA LEU A 2 10.40 -1.85 -5.58
C LEU A 2 11.86 -2.33 -5.73
N THR A 3 12.42 -2.28 -6.93
CA THR A 3 13.84 -2.60 -7.17
C THR A 3 14.80 -1.70 -6.41
N SER A 4 14.50 -0.41 -6.29
CA SER A 4 15.30 0.54 -5.50
C SER A 4 15.28 0.19 -4.00
N MET A 5 14.13 -0.23 -3.47
CA MET A 5 14.02 -0.69 -2.08
C MET A 5 14.80 -1.98 -1.83
N ILE A 6 14.79 -2.91 -2.79
CA ILE A 6 15.59 -4.14 -2.72
C ILE A 6 17.09 -3.78 -2.63
N VAL A 7 17.56 -2.86 -3.49
CA VAL A 7 18.96 -2.38 -3.46
C VAL A 7 19.28 -1.73 -2.10
N ALA A 8 18.36 -0.91 -1.57
CA ALA A 8 18.53 -0.30 -0.25
C ALA A 8 18.72 -1.33 0.87
N TYR A 9 17.89 -2.38 0.90
CA TYR A 9 18.02 -3.45 1.89
C TYR A 9 19.30 -4.28 1.72
N ILE A 10 19.73 -4.53 0.49
CA ILE A 10 21.01 -5.20 0.21
C ILE A 10 22.18 -4.35 0.75
N LEU A 11 22.16 -3.04 0.50
CA LEU A 11 23.19 -2.13 1.01
C LEU A 11 23.20 -2.09 2.53
N LEU A 12 22.04 -2.06 3.19
CA LEU A 12 21.93 -2.11 4.65
C LEU A 12 22.45 -3.43 5.22
N GLY A 13 22.14 -4.57 4.59
CA GLY A 13 22.59 -5.88 5.05
C GLY A 13 24.09 -6.12 4.88
N LEU A 14 24.69 -5.59 3.80
CA LEU A 14 26.10 -5.82 3.50
C LEU A 14 27.05 -4.79 4.14
N PHE A 15 26.57 -3.56 4.34
CA PHE A 15 27.41 -2.42 4.76
C PHE A 15 26.82 -1.69 5.97
N SER A 16 26.16 -2.40 6.89
CA SER A 16 25.53 -1.85 8.10
C SER A 16 26.44 -1.03 8.99
N THR A 17 27.75 -1.27 8.93
CA THR A 17 28.77 -0.57 9.73
C THR A 17 29.23 0.75 9.13
N ASN A 18 28.95 1.01 7.84
CA ASN A 18 29.39 2.23 7.16
C ASN A 18 28.27 3.27 7.16
N MET A 19 28.40 4.30 7.99
CA MET A 19 27.37 5.34 8.15
C MET A 19 26.97 6.04 6.84
N THR A 20 27.93 6.26 5.94
CA THR A 20 27.66 6.90 4.64
C THR A 20 26.77 6.01 3.77
N VAL A 21 27.06 4.70 3.74
CA VAL A 21 26.25 3.74 2.96
C VAL A 21 24.86 3.60 3.58
N VAL A 22 24.75 3.59 4.89
CA VAL A 22 23.46 3.56 5.60
C VAL A 22 22.62 4.77 5.24
N LEU A 23 23.18 5.98 5.22
CA LEU A 23 22.45 7.19 4.83
C LEU A 23 21.96 7.13 3.38
N ILE A 24 22.80 6.67 2.44
CA ILE A 24 22.42 6.49 1.04
C ILE A 24 21.30 5.44 0.93
N ALA A 25 21.39 4.34 1.62
CA ALA A 25 20.39 3.30 1.61
C ALA A 25 19.03 3.79 2.17
N LEU A 26 19.05 4.60 3.23
CA LEU A 26 17.85 5.23 3.77
C LEU A 26 17.15 6.15 2.74
N VAL A 27 17.92 6.97 2.03
CA VAL A 27 17.39 7.83 0.96
C VAL A 27 16.76 6.98 -0.14
N LEU A 28 17.46 5.93 -0.59
CA LEU A 28 16.97 4.98 -1.60
C LEU A 28 15.73 4.19 -1.14
N PHE A 29 15.49 4.09 0.15
CA PHE A 29 14.32 3.44 0.73
C PHE A 29 13.13 4.39 0.88
N TYR A 30 13.33 5.57 1.49
CA TYR A 30 12.25 6.48 1.85
C TYR A 30 11.63 7.19 0.64
N ILE A 31 12.43 7.64 -0.33
CA ILE A 31 11.91 8.34 -1.52
C ILE A 31 11.00 7.43 -2.35
N PRO A 32 11.42 6.20 -2.73
CA PRO A 32 10.54 5.28 -3.44
C PRO A 32 9.37 4.79 -2.61
N GLY A 33 9.51 4.71 -1.28
CA GLY A 33 8.43 4.33 -0.36
C GLY A 33 7.20 5.24 -0.50
N THR A 34 7.41 6.55 -0.63
CA THR A 34 6.33 7.52 -0.87
C THR A 34 5.64 7.29 -2.22
N LEU A 35 6.42 6.99 -3.27
CA LEU A 35 5.89 6.71 -4.61
C LEU A 35 5.08 5.41 -4.66
N ILE A 36 5.45 4.40 -3.88
CA ILE A 36 4.67 3.15 -3.76
C ILE A 36 3.28 3.42 -3.21
N GLN A 37 3.15 4.30 -2.22
CA GLN A 37 1.86 4.68 -1.67
C GLN A 37 0.93 5.25 -2.74
N MET A 38 1.44 6.14 -3.61
CA MET A 38 0.68 6.69 -4.73
C MET A 38 0.31 5.62 -5.76
N THR A 39 1.27 4.77 -6.14
CA THR A 39 1.02 3.68 -7.09
C THR A 39 -0.04 2.69 -6.58
N ALA A 40 -0.04 2.41 -5.26
CA ALA A 40 -1.04 1.54 -4.66
C ALA A 40 -2.45 2.14 -4.74
N ILE A 41 -2.61 3.46 -4.55
CA ILE A 41 -3.90 4.14 -4.71
C ILE A 41 -4.36 4.04 -6.17
N LEU A 42 -3.50 4.39 -7.13
CA LEU A 42 -3.83 4.34 -8.54
C LEU A 42 -4.27 2.93 -8.97
N SER A 43 -3.52 1.90 -8.59
CA SER A 43 -3.89 0.52 -8.90
C SER A 43 -5.23 0.09 -8.27
N LEU A 44 -5.58 0.66 -7.12
CA LEU A 44 -6.85 0.42 -6.46
C LEU A 44 -8.00 1.11 -7.23
N THR A 45 -7.79 2.35 -7.69
CA THR A 45 -8.75 3.09 -8.53
C THR A 45 -8.97 2.38 -9.86
N ASP A 46 -7.91 1.95 -10.54
CA ASP A 46 -8.01 1.16 -11.78
C ASP A 46 -8.84 -0.11 -11.59
N SER A 47 -8.73 -0.74 -10.42
CA SER A 47 -9.51 -1.93 -10.07
C SER A 47 -10.99 -1.63 -9.84
N ILE A 48 -11.33 -0.42 -9.34
CA ILE A 48 -12.72 0.05 -9.19
C ILE A 48 -13.35 0.25 -10.56
N GLU A 49 -12.66 0.94 -11.47
CA GLU A 49 -13.14 1.18 -12.84
C GLU A 49 -13.33 -0.13 -13.60
N TYR A 50 -12.39 -1.05 -13.49
CA TYR A 50 -12.53 -2.39 -14.07
C TYR A 50 -13.72 -3.15 -13.47
N GLY A 51 -13.93 -3.03 -12.16
CA GLY A 51 -15.06 -3.63 -11.45
C GLY A 51 -16.40 -3.06 -11.93
N GLN A 52 -16.48 -1.75 -12.13
CA GLN A 52 -17.66 -1.05 -12.65
C GLN A 52 -17.96 -1.50 -14.08
N LEU A 53 -16.95 -1.53 -14.96
CA LEU A 53 -17.11 -1.99 -16.33
C LEU A 53 -17.65 -3.43 -16.42
N LYS A 54 -17.20 -4.31 -15.51
CA LYS A 54 -17.57 -5.73 -15.51
C LYS A 54 -18.90 -6.03 -14.84
N ASN A 55 -19.22 -5.35 -13.75
CA ASN A 55 -20.35 -5.66 -12.87
C ASN A 55 -21.51 -4.64 -13.00
N GLY A 56 -21.29 -3.53 -13.71
CA GLY A 56 -22.26 -2.45 -13.87
C GLY A 56 -22.46 -1.59 -12.61
N LYS A 57 -21.73 -1.83 -11.53
CA LYS A 57 -21.84 -1.10 -10.25
C LYS A 57 -20.47 -0.63 -9.77
N ARG A 58 -20.41 0.63 -9.33
CA ARG A 58 -19.21 1.26 -8.79
C ARG A 58 -19.16 1.05 -7.27
N ASN A 59 -18.36 0.09 -6.82
CA ASN A 59 -18.18 -0.20 -5.39
C ASN A 59 -16.97 0.55 -4.81
N GLU A 60 -16.89 1.86 -5.06
CA GLU A 60 -15.73 2.68 -4.68
C GLU A 60 -15.52 2.73 -3.18
N ALA A 61 -16.54 3.09 -2.41
CA ALA A 61 -16.45 3.24 -0.96
C ALA A 61 -15.99 1.95 -0.26
N VAL A 62 -16.52 0.80 -0.68
CA VAL A 62 -16.13 -0.50 -0.12
C VAL A 62 -14.68 -0.82 -0.48
N THR A 63 -14.28 -0.63 -1.73
CA THR A 63 -12.93 -0.94 -2.20
C THR A 63 -11.89 -0.02 -1.55
N LEU A 64 -12.16 1.28 -1.45
CA LEU A 64 -11.25 2.24 -0.81
C LEU A 64 -11.14 2.02 0.71
N SER A 65 -12.19 1.53 1.38
CA SER A 65 -12.14 1.25 2.81
C SER A 65 -11.19 0.11 3.21
N VAL A 66 -10.88 -0.79 2.28
CA VAL A 66 -9.93 -1.90 2.50
C VAL A 66 -8.52 -1.35 2.77
N ARG A 67 -8.13 -0.25 2.15
CA ARG A 67 -6.78 0.31 2.31
C ARG A 67 -6.47 0.75 3.74
N PRO A 68 -7.24 1.67 4.38
CA PRO A 68 -6.95 2.05 5.77
C PRO A 68 -7.02 0.87 6.73
N MET A 69 -7.83 -0.14 6.46
CA MET A 69 -7.85 -1.38 7.22
C MET A 69 -6.52 -2.12 7.11
N LEU A 70 -5.99 -2.32 5.89
CA LEU A 70 -4.70 -2.97 5.67
C LEU A 70 -3.55 -2.17 6.26
N ASP A 71 -3.57 -0.84 6.18
CA ASP A 71 -2.58 0.05 6.80
C ASP A 71 -2.54 -0.12 8.33
N LYS A 72 -3.71 -0.22 8.97
CA LYS A 72 -3.82 -0.44 10.43
C LYS A 72 -3.32 -1.83 10.84
N ILE A 73 -3.70 -2.86 10.11
CA ILE A 73 -3.24 -4.24 10.35
C ILE A 73 -1.72 -4.32 10.14
N GLY A 74 -1.22 -3.77 9.03
CA GLY A 74 0.21 -3.74 8.71
C GLY A 74 1.02 -2.99 9.76
N GLY A 75 0.53 -1.83 10.22
CA GLY A 75 1.17 -1.05 11.28
C GLY A 75 1.22 -1.78 12.61
N ALA A 76 0.13 -2.44 13.01
CA ALA A 76 0.08 -3.24 14.24
C ALA A 76 1.06 -4.43 14.19
N LEU A 77 1.09 -5.15 13.07
CA LEU A 77 2.04 -6.25 12.85
C LEU A 77 3.49 -5.74 12.85
N SER A 78 3.78 -4.64 12.17
CA SER A 78 5.12 -4.04 12.11
C SER A 78 5.63 -3.67 13.50
N ASN A 79 4.81 -3.01 14.33
CA ASN A 79 5.17 -2.64 15.69
C ASN A 79 5.41 -3.88 16.57
N GLY A 80 4.57 -4.89 16.47
CA GLY A 80 4.74 -6.16 17.18
C GLY A 80 6.03 -6.88 16.79
N ILE A 81 6.30 -6.98 15.51
CA ILE A 81 7.52 -7.60 14.96
C ILE A 81 8.77 -6.82 15.41
N THR A 82 8.74 -5.48 15.35
CA THR A 82 9.85 -4.64 15.79
C THR A 82 10.18 -4.86 17.28
N GLY A 83 9.15 -4.91 18.13
CA GLY A 83 9.31 -5.22 19.54
C GLY A 83 9.90 -6.62 19.77
N PHE A 84 9.41 -7.61 19.03
CA PHE A 84 9.95 -8.97 19.10
C PHE A 84 11.42 -9.05 18.65
N ILE A 85 11.79 -8.37 17.57
CA ILE A 85 13.18 -8.29 17.09
C ILE A 85 14.09 -7.68 18.15
N ALA A 86 13.66 -6.58 18.78
CA ALA A 86 14.42 -5.93 19.84
C ALA A 86 14.68 -6.90 21.01
N VAL A 87 13.66 -7.62 21.46
CA VAL A 87 13.80 -8.63 22.51
C VAL A 87 14.71 -9.79 22.08
N ALA A 88 14.51 -10.33 20.88
CA ALA A 88 15.31 -11.44 20.35
C ALA A 88 16.80 -11.06 20.16
N ALA A 89 17.07 -9.79 19.84
CA ALA A 89 18.40 -9.24 19.73
C ALA A 89 19.01 -8.85 21.10
N GLY A 90 18.33 -9.12 22.22
CA GLY A 90 18.82 -8.81 23.55
C GLY A 90 18.72 -7.34 23.96
N MET A 91 17.99 -6.51 23.20
CA MET A 91 17.77 -5.09 23.50
C MET A 91 16.65 -4.94 24.53
N THR A 92 16.87 -5.45 25.75
CA THR A 92 15.87 -5.44 26.83
C THR A 92 16.33 -4.63 28.04
N GLY A 93 15.38 -3.95 28.69
CA GLY A 93 15.64 -3.15 29.89
C GLY A 93 16.64 -2.03 29.65
N ASN A 94 17.73 -1.99 30.41
CA ASN A 94 18.77 -0.97 30.32
C ASN A 94 20.00 -1.45 29.49
N ALA A 95 19.81 -2.37 28.56
CA ALA A 95 20.90 -2.87 27.73
C ALA A 95 21.57 -1.72 26.95
N THR A 96 22.90 -1.67 27.00
CA THR A 96 23.74 -0.71 26.29
C THR A 96 24.42 -1.36 25.10
N ALA A 97 25.04 -0.56 24.23
CA ALA A 97 25.83 -1.08 23.12
C ALA A 97 26.98 -2.03 23.55
N ALA A 98 27.49 -1.85 24.78
CA ALA A 98 28.53 -2.71 25.35
C ALA A 98 28.03 -4.12 25.74
N ASP A 99 26.71 -4.26 25.95
CA ASP A 99 26.10 -5.54 26.32
C ASP A 99 25.75 -6.39 25.09
N MET A 100 25.88 -5.83 23.89
CA MET A 100 25.56 -6.51 22.63
C MET A 100 26.66 -7.50 22.24
N THR A 101 26.30 -8.77 22.22
CA THR A 101 27.16 -9.83 21.69
C THR A 101 27.12 -9.87 20.15
N PRO A 102 28.16 -10.44 19.48
CA PRO A 102 28.11 -10.66 18.03
C PRO A 102 26.90 -11.46 17.56
N SER A 103 26.42 -12.39 18.38
CA SER A 103 25.20 -13.17 18.11
C SER A 103 23.94 -12.31 18.11
N ASN A 104 23.86 -11.35 19.05
CA ASN A 104 22.73 -10.42 19.14
C ASN A 104 22.67 -9.50 17.90
N ILE A 105 23.83 -8.99 17.49
CA ILE A 105 23.97 -8.15 16.29
C ILE A 105 23.54 -8.94 15.05
N HIS A 106 24.04 -10.18 14.92
CA HIS A 106 23.69 -11.03 13.79
C HIS A 106 22.18 -11.37 13.74
N THR A 107 21.57 -11.65 14.89
CA THR A 107 20.12 -11.86 15.00
C THR A 107 19.36 -10.63 14.56
N PHE A 108 19.78 -9.44 15.00
CA PHE A 108 19.18 -8.17 14.60
C PHE A 108 19.28 -7.95 13.09
N GLU A 109 20.47 -8.14 12.50
CA GLU A 109 20.72 -7.97 11.06
C GLU A 109 19.82 -8.89 10.22
N ILE A 110 19.70 -10.16 10.60
CA ILE A 110 18.83 -11.10 9.91
C ILE A 110 17.37 -10.63 9.97
N CYS A 111 16.88 -10.34 11.14
CA CYS A 111 15.49 -9.99 11.34
C CYS A 111 15.12 -8.60 10.77
N ALA A 112 16.03 -7.62 10.89
CA ALA A 112 15.77 -6.25 10.47
C ALA A 112 16.01 -6.00 8.98
N PHE A 113 16.93 -6.73 8.34
CA PHE A 113 17.31 -6.49 6.95
C PHE A 113 16.94 -7.64 6.01
N TYR A 114 17.29 -8.87 6.34
CA TYR A 114 17.09 -9.99 5.42
C TYR A 114 15.63 -10.46 5.35
N VAL A 115 14.91 -10.48 6.47
CA VAL A 115 13.48 -10.86 6.47
C VAL A 115 12.65 -9.88 5.68
N PRO A 116 12.73 -8.55 5.88
CA PRO A 116 12.03 -7.59 5.05
C PRO A 116 12.45 -7.63 3.58
N LEU A 117 13.74 -7.88 3.29
CA LEU A 117 14.21 -8.05 1.92
C LEU A 117 13.48 -9.18 1.19
N ILE A 118 13.35 -10.34 1.83
CA ILE A 118 12.62 -11.49 1.28
C ILE A 118 11.15 -11.11 1.03
N LEU A 119 10.52 -10.43 1.97
CA LEU A 119 9.12 -10.00 1.84
C LEU A 119 8.92 -9.00 0.70
N ILE A 120 9.85 -8.06 0.48
CA ILE A 120 9.79 -7.12 -0.65
C ILE A 120 9.99 -7.85 -1.98
N VAL A 121 10.91 -8.82 -2.05
CA VAL A 121 11.10 -9.64 -3.26
C VAL A 121 9.82 -10.44 -3.57
N LEU A 122 9.23 -11.06 -2.57
CA LEU A 122 7.94 -11.77 -2.73
C LEU A 122 6.83 -10.82 -3.19
N SER A 123 6.75 -9.63 -2.60
CA SER A 123 5.80 -8.58 -3.01
C SER A 123 6.00 -8.18 -4.47
N LEU A 124 7.24 -7.99 -4.91
CA LEU A 124 7.56 -7.68 -6.30
C LEU A 124 7.11 -8.80 -7.24
N LEU A 125 7.35 -10.05 -6.88
CA LEU A 125 6.92 -11.20 -7.68
C LEU A 125 5.40 -11.26 -7.79
N VAL A 126 4.69 -11.11 -6.66
CA VAL A 126 3.22 -11.09 -6.65
C VAL A 126 2.70 -9.94 -7.52
N PHE A 127 3.28 -8.76 -7.40
CA PHE A 127 2.91 -7.61 -8.23
C PHE A 127 3.09 -7.90 -9.72
N MET A 128 4.23 -8.41 -10.12
CA MET A 128 4.53 -8.74 -11.53
C MET A 128 3.60 -9.80 -12.12
N PHE A 129 3.19 -10.79 -11.32
CA PHE A 129 2.36 -11.89 -11.82
C PHE A 129 0.86 -11.64 -11.69
N LYS A 130 0.43 -10.84 -10.73
CA LYS A 130 -1.00 -10.64 -10.42
C LYS A 130 -1.58 -9.33 -10.92
N VAL A 131 -0.80 -8.26 -10.96
CA VAL A 131 -1.28 -6.98 -11.49
C VAL A 131 -1.18 -7.00 -13.01
N LYS A 132 -2.35 -7.06 -13.65
CA LYS A 132 -2.48 -7.20 -15.11
C LYS A 132 -2.94 -5.92 -15.80
N ILE A 133 -3.42 -4.94 -15.03
CA ILE A 133 -3.91 -3.67 -15.58
C ILE A 133 -2.68 -2.80 -15.84
N ASP A 134 -2.28 -2.70 -17.11
CA ASP A 134 -1.27 -1.77 -17.60
C ASP A 134 -1.93 -0.50 -18.16
N GLU A 135 -1.13 0.52 -18.48
CA GLU A 135 -1.64 1.79 -19.05
C GLU A 135 -2.54 1.60 -20.27
N LYS A 136 -2.22 0.64 -21.13
CA LYS A 136 -3.00 0.37 -22.35
C LYS A 136 -4.34 -0.26 -22.01
N MET A 137 -4.35 -1.18 -21.05
CA MET A 137 -5.56 -1.81 -20.57
C MET A 137 -6.43 -0.81 -19.82
N HIS A 138 -5.86 0.04 -18.97
CA HIS A 138 -6.55 1.11 -18.28
C HIS A 138 -7.21 2.08 -19.28
N ALA A 139 -6.48 2.61 -20.26
CA ALA A 139 -7.03 3.49 -21.29
C ALA A 139 -8.20 2.85 -22.07
N LYS A 140 -8.16 1.52 -22.26
CA LYS A 140 -9.25 0.78 -22.90
C LYS A 140 -10.46 0.65 -21.99
N ILE A 141 -10.23 0.36 -20.70
CA ILE A 141 -11.28 0.28 -19.67
C ILE A 141 -12.04 1.61 -19.56
N VAL A 142 -11.31 2.73 -19.44
CA VAL A 142 -11.89 4.08 -19.35
C VAL A 142 -12.73 4.38 -20.59
N LYS A 143 -12.21 4.14 -21.78
CA LYS A 143 -12.94 4.38 -23.03
C LYS A 143 -14.21 3.54 -23.16
N GLU A 144 -14.18 2.27 -22.77
CA GLU A 144 -15.33 1.38 -22.78
C GLU A 144 -16.35 1.81 -21.71
N LEU A 145 -15.88 2.24 -20.53
CA LEU A 145 -16.72 2.72 -19.45
C LEU A 145 -17.46 4.00 -19.85
N GLU A 146 -16.74 4.99 -20.41
CA GLU A 146 -17.33 6.22 -20.94
C GLU A 146 -18.40 5.96 -22.01
N ALA A 147 -18.14 5.02 -22.92
CA ALA A 147 -19.11 4.64 -23.95
C ALA A 147 -20.37 4.00 -23.36
N LYS A 148 -20.24 3.16 -22.34
CA LYS A 148 -21.38 2.53 -21.67
C LYS A 148 -22.16 3.49 -20.79
N LEU A 149 -21.50 4.43 -20.14
CA LEU A 149 -22.16 5.53 -19.42
C LEU A 149 -22.95 6.43 -20.39
N ALA A 150 -22.36 6.80 -21.52
CA ALA A 150 -23.01 7.62 -22.54
C ALA A 150 -24.21 6.92 -23.21
N SER A 151 -24.19 5.59 -23.31
CA SER A 151 -25.31 4.80 -23.82
C SER A 151 -26.42 4.50 -22.81
N GLY A 152 -26.19 4.81 -21.52
CA GLY A 152 -27.09 4.48 -20.42
C GLY A 152 -27.12 2.99 -20.05
N GLU A 153 -26.17 2.20 -20.55
CA GLU A 153 -26.05 0.76 -20.21
C GLU A 153 -25.57 0.57 -18.77
N ILE A 154 -24.77 1.51 -18.28
CA ILE A 154 -24.30 1.58 -16.89
C ILE A 154 -24.73 2.94 -16.33
N VAL A 155 -25.25 2.97 -15.12
CA VAL A 155 -25.60 4.21 -14.42
C VAL A 155 -24.45 4.60 -13.50
N ASP A 156 -24.18 5.89 -13.41
CA ASP A 156 -23.21 6.41 -12.46
C ASP A 156 -23.84 6.45 -11.07
N ASP A 157 -23.37 5.57 -10.17
CA ASP A 157 -23.88 5.48 -8.80
C ASP A 157 -23.68 6.80 -8.01
N GLU A 158 -22.70 7.63 -8.38
CA GLU A 158 -22.50 8.95 -7.79
C GLU A 158 -23.61 9.92 -8.18
N ALA A 159 -24.03 9.91 -9.45
CA ALA A 159 -25.15 10.72 -9.93
C ALA A 159 -26.46 10.29 -9.26
N GLN A 160 -26.71 8.99 -9.13
CA GLN A 160 -27.88 8.47 -8.42
C GLN A 160 -27.90 8.83 -6.93
N THR A 161 -26.74 8.79 -6.28
CA THR A 161 -26.64 9.17 -4.86
C THR A 161 -26.89 10.66 -4.67
N ALA A 162 -26.38 11.51 -5.55
CA ALA A 162 -26.61 12.96 -5.54
C ALA A 162 -28.10 13.29 -5.77
N GLU A 163 -28.73 12.67 -6.77
CA GLU A 163 -30.17 12.82 -7.05
C GLU A 163 -31.04 12.36 -5.86
N THR A 164 -30.67 11.26 -5.21
CA THR A 164 -31.40 10.73 -4.04
C THR A 164 -31.24 11.65 -2.83
N VAL A 165 -30.07 12.22 -2.58
CA VAL A 165 -29.84 13.18 -1.49
C VAL A 165 -30.60 14.48 -1.74
N GLU A 166 -30.61 14.98 -2.97
CA GLU A 166 -31.36 16.18 -3.36
C GLU A 166 -32.87 15.98 -3.19
N ALA A 167 -33.38 14.82 -3.59
CA ALA A 167 -34.80 14.46 -3.41
C ALA A 167 -35.20 14.36 -1.92
N ILE A 168 -34.35 13.78 -1.08
CA ILE A 168 -34.59 13.69 0.37
C ILE A 168 -34.57 15.09 1.02
N ASP A 169 -33.64 15.96 0.60
CA ASP A 169 -33.56 17.34 1.11
C ASP A 169 -34.77 18.18 0.69
N GLU A 170 -35.31 17.96 -0.50
CA GLU A 170 -36.51 18.63 -0.98
C GLU A 170 -37.77 18.15 -0.24
N GLU A 171 -37.87 16.83 0.03
CA GLU A 171 -38.94 16.26 0.82
C GLU A 171 -38.89 16.71 2.30
N ALA A 172 -37.70 16.81 2.88
CA ALA A 172 -37.50 17.33 4.23
C ALA A 172 -37.90 18.81 4.37
N LYS A 173 -37.68 19.62 3.35
CA LYS A 173 -38.11 21.04 3.31
C LYS A 173 -39.63 21.16 3.24
N THR A 174 -40.29 20.32 2.45
CA THR A 174 -41.78 20.36 2.32
C THR A 174 -42.50 19.88 3.60
N LEU A 175 -41.87 19.09 4.43
CA LEU A 175 -42.40 18.61 5.71
C LEU A 175 -42.22 19.63 6.86
N THR A 176 -41.40 20.65 6.66
CA THR A 176 -41.12 21.70 7.69
C THR A 176 -41.83 23.03 7.42
N GLU A 177 -42.55 23.15 6.32
CA GLU A 177 -43.52 24.23 6.01
C GLU A 177 -44.95 23.82 6.39
#